data_b16f2dfab0af0fad5f411c3aa1af830a
#
_entry.id   b16f2dfab0af0fad5f411c3aa1af830a
#
_cell.length_a   1.000
_cell.length_b   1.000
_cell.length_c   1.000
_cell.angle_alpha   90.00
_cell.angle_beta   90.00
_cell.angle_gamma   90.00
#
_symmetry.space_group_name_H-M   'P 1'
#
loop_
_entity.id
_entity.type
_entity.pdbx_description
1 polymer ?
#
loop_
_entity_poly.entity_id
_entity_poly.type
_entity_poly.pdbx_seq_one_letter_code
_entity_poly.pdbx_strand_id
1 'polypeptide(L)'
;MLESHNDTAVAIAEHLGGSVSGFAAKMNQKAKLLGMSSTHFITPNGLDANGHYSTASDMCKLASYAIKNKDFLSLVQTKSHSFSDCSGKYHYSLTNHDAFLSYYEGALGIKTGFTGKAGYCFVGAAKKNGITLTSCVLASGWPPNKSFKWSDTKSLMDYGFFYFQKTPLPVQNLALAKIPVKDGKKKFVSLKPIIPKETLTASFDSLKIVYRIPTALCAPIRKNTPIGSISFYINNKLFQKTEVFPSESIEKSCFSDTIEQVLNQWMDIFCLS
;
A
#
# COMPACT_ATOMS: atom_id res chain seq x y z
N MET A 1 -1.26 -10.72 -22.03
CA MET A 1 -0.53 -10.99 -20.76
C MET A 1 0.15 -12.33 -20.81
N LEU A 2 -0.56 -13.42 -21.10
CA LEU A 2 -0.05 -14.80 -21.02
C LEU A 2 1.16 -15.03 -21.94
N GLU A 3 0.99 -14.82 -23.23
CA GLU A 3 2.03 -15.04 -24.26
C GLU A 3 2.96 -13.83 -24.47
N SER A 4 2.69 -12.72 -23.79
CA SER A 4 3.53 -11.51 -23.88
C SER A 4 3.68 -10.93 -25.29
N HIS A 5 2.61 -10.89 -26.08
CA HIS A 5 2.60 -10.34 -27.44
C HIS A 5 2.96 -8.84 -27.44
N ASN A 6 4.04 -8.49 -28.16
CA ASN A 6 4.56 -7.13 -28.25
C ASN A 6 3.68 -6.22 -29.12
N ASP A 7 3.19 -6.75 -30.24
CA ASP A 7 2.27 -6.07 -31.16
C ASP A 7 0.95 -5.68 -30.48
N THR A 8 0.35 -6.60 -29.72
CA THR A 8 -0.84 -6.32 -28.95
C THR A 8 -0.63 -5.22 -27.92
N ALA A 9 0.52 -5.21 -27.23
CA ALA A 9 0.86 -4.15 -26.29
C ALA A 9 1.01 -2.79 -26.98
N VAL A 10 1.57 -2.74 -28.19
CA VAL A 10 1.67 -1.53 -29.01
C VAL A 10 0.30 -1.06 -29.47
N ALA A 11 -0.54 -1.96 -30.01
CA ALA A 11 -1.89 -1.63 -30.45
C ALA A 11 -2.75 -1.04 -29.32
N ILE A 12 -2.70 -1.62 -28.11
CA ILE A 12 -3.39 -1.08 -26.92
C ILE A 12 -2.83 0.31 -26.58
N ALA A 13 -1.52 0.48 -26.63
CA ALA A 13 -0.88 1.75 -26.32
C ALA A 13 -1.28 2.86 -27.30
N GLU A 14 -1.32 2.57 -28.60
CA GLU A 14 -1.77 3.52 -29.62
C GLU A 14 -3.25 3.88 -29.45
N HIS A 15 -4.10 2.88 -29.18
CA HIS A 15 -5.52 3.12 -28.94
C HIS A 15 -5.77 4.03 -27.71
N LEU A 16 -5.09 3.77 -26.61
CA LEU A 16 -5.31 4.51 -25.34
C LEU A 16 -4.49 5.80 -25.24
N GLY A 17 -3.36 5.87 -25.94
CA GLY A 17 -2.42 7.00 -25.89
C GLY A 17 -2.45 7.90 -27.12
N GLY A 18 -3.14 7.48 -28.18
CA GLY A 18 -3.10 8.13 -29.49
C GLY A 18 -1.81 7.86 -30.27
N SER A 19 -0.76 7.42 -29.58
CA SER A 19 0.53 7.00 -30.12
C SER A 19 1.34 6.25 -29.07
N VAL A 20 2.41 5.54 -29.49
CA VAL A 20 3.37 4.91 -28.57
C VAL A 20 3.97 5.93 -27.60
N SER A 21 4.39 7.08 -28.07
CA SER A 21 4.97 8.16 -27.24
C SER A 21 3.93 8.77 -26.29
N GLY A 22 2.69 8.96 -26.74
CA GLY A 22 1.58 9.44 -25.92
C GLY A 22 1.25 8.47 -24.78
N PHE A 23 1.30 7.16 -25.05
CA PHE A 23 1.11 6.16 -24.00
C PHE A 23 2.31 6.09 -23.05
N ALA A 24 3.55 6.16 -23.55
CA ALA A 24 4.75 6.22 -22.71
C ALA A 24 4.72 7.43 -21.76
N ALA A 25 4.22 8.59 -22.23
CA ALA A 25 4.02 9.76 -21.35
C ALA A 25 3.05 9.46 -20.20
N LYS A 26 1.93 8.75 -20.47
CA LYS A 26 0.98 8.30 -19.42
C LYS A 26 1.62 7.30 -18.46
N MET A 27 2.46 6.37 -18.96
CA MET A 27 3.22 5.43 -18.11
C MET A 27 4.17 6.20 -17.18
N ASN A 28 4.92 7.18 -17.69
CA ASN A 28 5.83 8.00 -16.90
C ASN A 28 5.10 8.88 -15.87
N GLN A 29 3.95 9.44 -16.24
CA GLN A 29 3.09 10.15 -15.28
C GLN A 29 2.65 9.23 -14.13
N LYS A 30 2.23 8.00 -14.44
CA LYS A 30 1.86 7.00 -13.42
C LYS A 30 3.07 6.62 -12.55
N ALA A 31 4.24 6.39 -13.16
CA ALA A 31 5.47 6.10 -12.43
C ALA A 31 5.80 7.20 -11.41
N LYS A 32 5.71 8.47 -11.82
CA LYS A 32 5.91 9.62 -10.92
C LYS A 32 4.93 9.63 -9.76
N LEU A 33 3.64 9.37 -10.01
CA LEU A 33 2.60 9.28 -8.96
C LEU A 33 2.85 8.13 -7.97
N LEU A 34 3.47 7.05 -8.42
CA LEU A 34 3.84 5.90 -7.58
C LEU A 34 5.19 6.08 -6.87
N GLY A 35 5.88 7.20 -7.05
CA GLY A 35 7.19 7.45 -6.47
C GLY A 35 8.31 6.58 -7.07
N MET A 36 8.18 6.20 -8.35
CA MET A 36 9.18 5.44 -9.11
C MET A 36 10.23 6.42 -9.67
N SER A 37 11.10 6.93 -8.80
CA SER A 37 12.04 8.01 -9.12
C SER A 37 13.20 7.60 -10.02
N SER A 38 13.44 6.31 -10.18
CA SER A 38 14.53 5.73 -10.99
C SER A 38 13.98 4.91 -12.17
N THR A 39 12.88 5.40 -12.77
CA THR A 39 12.19 4.71 -13.88
C THR A 39 11.83 5.70 -14.97
N HIS A 40 12.10 5.32 -16.22
CA HIS A 40 11.65 6.03 -17.40
C HIS A 40 11.23 5.05 -18.49
N PHE A 41 9.99 5.13 -18.92
CA PHE A 41 9.41 4.29 -19.96
C PHE A 41 9.44 4.98 -21.32
N ILE A 42 9.91 4.28 -22.34
CA ILE A 42 9.92 4.72 -23.76
C ILE A 42 9.00 3.83 -24.58
N THR A 43 9.00 2.52 -24.30
CA THR A 43 8.21 1.54 -25.05
C THR A 43 7.13 0.90 -24.16
N PRO A 44 5.92 0.65 -24.69
CA PRO A 44 4.83 0.05 -23.92
C PRO A 44 5.01 -1.47 -23.74
N ASN A 45 5.77 -2.12 -24.59
CA ASN A 45 6.00 -3.56 -24.60
C ASN A 45 7.29 -3.99 -23.85
N GLY A 46 8.13 -3.01 -23.44
CA GLY A 46 9.36 -3.27 -22.70
C GLY A 46 10.56 -3.65 -23.57
N LEU A 47 10.47 -3.49 -24.89
CA LEU A 47 11.65 -3.64 -25.76
C LEU A 47 12.67 -2.54 -25.51
N ASP A 48 13.95 -2.86 -25.72
CA ASP A 48 15.06 -1.94 -25.51
C ASP A 48 14.91 -0.67 -26.34
N ALA A 49 15.08 0.47 -25.70
CA ALA A 49 15.15 1.78 -26.32
C ALA A 49 16.11 2.68 -25.54
N ASN A 50 16.70 3.66 -26.21
CA ASN A 50 17.58 4.60 -25.51
C ASN A 50 16.80 5.40 -24.46
N GLY A 51 17.27 5.38 -23.21
CA GLY A 51 16.58 6.02 -22.09
C GLY A 51 15.43 5.21 -21.47
N HIS A 52 15.21 3.95 -21.86
CA HIS A 52 14.25 3.04 -21.23
C HIS A 52 14.93 2.29 -20.08
N TYR A 53 14.56 2.60 -18.83
CA TYR A 53 15.16 1.98 -17.66
C TYR A 53 14.20 1.91 -16.47
N SER A 54 14.48 1.01 -15.54
CA SER A 54 13.80 0.90 -14.25
C SER A 54 14.74 0.27 -13.23
N THR A 55 14.24 0.11 -11.99
CA THR A 55 14.91 -0.61 -10.90
C THR A 55 14.00 -1.67 -10.31
N ALA A 56 14.57 -2.68 -9.63
CA ALA A 56 13.81 -3.70 -8.93
C ALA A 56 12.86 -3.09 -7.88
N SER A 57 13.33 -2.07 -7.16
CA SER A 57 12.51 -1.34 -6.16
C SER A 57 11.29 -0.67 -6.79
N ASP A 58 11.48 0.05 -7.91
CA ASP A 58 10.38 0.75 -8.58
C ASP A 58 9.39 -0.23 -9.21
N MET A 59 9.87 -1.34 -9.77
CA MET A 59 9.00 -2.40 -10.30
C MET A 59 8.19 -3.08 -9.18
N CYS A 60 8.74 -3.25 -7.98
CA CYS A 60 7.98 -3.73 -6.82
C CYS A 60 6.89 -2.73 -6.38
N LYS A 61 7.14 -1.41 -6.44
CA LYS A 61 6.11 -0.39 -6.18
C LYS A 61 4.96 -0.49 -7.19
N LEU A 62 5.30 -0.62 -8.48
CA LEU A 62 4.31 -0.80 -9.54
C LEU A 62 3.51 -2.09 -9.33
N ALA A 63 4.17 -3.20 -9.05
CA ALA A 63 3.54 -4.49 -8.76
C ALA A 63 2.57 -4.39 -7.56
N SER A 64 3.01 -3.79 -6.45
CA SER A 64 2.21 -3.60 -5.25
C SER A 64 0.98 -2.71 -5.48
N TYR A 65 1.05 -1.80 -6.42
CA TYR A 65 -0.10 -1.00 -6.88
C TYR A 65 -1.03 -1.83 -7.78
N ALA A 66 -0.47 -2.51 -8.77
CA ALA A 66 -1.22 -3.21 -9.82
C ALA A 66 -2.05 -4.39 -9.27
N ILE A 67 -1.52 -5.17 -8.33
CA ILE A 67 -2.22 -6.32 -7.73
C ILE A 67 -3.45 -5.93 -6.89
N LYS A 68 -3.65 -4.65 -6.58
CA LYS A 68 -4.87 -4.15 -5.93
C LYS A 68 -6.05 -4.07 -6.90
N ASN A 69 -5.79 -4.03 -8.20
CA ASN A 69 -6.81 -4.10 -9.24
C ASN A 69 -7.20 -5.57 -9.47
N LYS A 70 -8.47 -5.89 -9.25
CA LYS A 70 -8.98 -7.28 -9.32
C LYS A 70 -8.93 -7.83 -10.74
N ASP A 71 -9.19 -7.01 -11.75
CA ASP A 71 -9.18 -7.44 -13.16
C ASP A 71 -7.74 -7.74 -13.61
N PHE A 72 -6.78 -6.87 -13.24
CA PHE A 72 -5.37 -7.13 -13.48
C PHE A 72 -4.91 -8.43 -12.82
N LEU A 73 -5.27 -8.60 -11.54
CA LEU A 73 -4.91 -9.80 -10.79
C LEU A 73 -5.49 -11.07 -11.42
N SER A 74 -6.76 -11.05 -11.83
CA SER A 74 -7.40 -12.15 -12.53
C SER A 74 -6.66 -12.52 -13.83
N LEU A 75 -6.28 -11.51 -14.63
CA LEU A 75 -5.54 -11.73 -15.88
C LEU A 75 -4.16 -12.36 -15.65
N VAL A 76 -3.39 -11.86 -14.69
CA VAL A 76 -2.02 -12.36 -14.47
C VAL A 76 -1.99 -13.73 -13.82
N GLN A 77 -3.04 -14.13 -13.09
CA GLN A 77 -3.21 -15.44 -12.48
C GLN A 77 -3.71 -16.52 -13.45
N THR A 78 -4.24 -16.12 -14.61
CA THR A 78 -4.75 -17.06 -15.61
C THR A 78 -3.62 -17.93 -16.14
N LYS A 79 -3.70 -19.26 -15.92
CA LYS A 79 -2.68 -20.21 -16.36
C LYS A 79 -2.79 -20.54 -17.84
N SER A 80 -4.01 -20.70 -18.34
CA SER A 80 -4.29 -20.94 -19.75
C SER A 80 -5.63 -20.31 -20.13
N HIS A 81 -5.79 -19.99 -21.40
CA HIS A 81 -7.03 -19.43 -21.93
C HIS A 81 -7.21 -19.85 -23.39
N SER A 82 -8.38 -20.31 -23.74
CA SER A 82 -8.73 -20.67 -25.13
C SER A 82 -9.85 -19.78 -25.62
N PHE A 83 -9.76 -19.33 -26.86
CA PHE A 83 -10.76 -18.49 -27.51
C PHE A 83 -10.77 -18.76 -29.01
N SER A 84 -11.81 -18.27 -29.67
CA SER A 84 -11.91 -18.26 -31.14
C SER A 84 -11.89 -16.84 -31.64
N ASP A 85 -11.52 -16.67 -32.91
CA ASP A 85 -11.70 -15.40 -33.60
C ASP A 85 -13.20 -15.07 -33.76
N CYS A 86 -13.51 -13.84 -34.17
CA CYS A 86 -14.90 -13.40 -34.34
C CYS A 86 -15.69 -14.20 -35.40
N SER A 87 -15.01 -14.88 -36.33
CA SER A 87 -15.63 -15.72 -37.34
C SER A 87 -15.90 -17.14 -36.85
N GLY A 88 -15.33 -17.54 -35.69
CA GLY A 88 -15.35 -18.90 -35.17
C GLY A 88 -14.51 -19.91 -35.97
N LYS A 89 -13.76 -19.44 -36.98
CA LYS A 89 -12.95 -20.28 -37.87
C LYS A 89 -11.63 -20.70 -37.27
N TYR A 90 -10.99 -19.82 -36.49
CA TYR A 90 -9.70 -20.08 -35.89
C TYR A 90 -9.83 -20.16 -34.37
N HIS A 91 -9.20 -21.21 -33.80
CA HIS A 91 -9.19 -21.46 -32.37
C HIS A 91 -7.76 -21.26 -31.84
N TYR A 92 -7.65 -20.59 -30.72
CA TYR A 92 -6.37 -20.26 -30.07
C TYR A 92 -6.36 -20.82 -28.66
N SER A 93 -5.22 -21.34 -28.25
CA SER A 93 -4.96 -21.78 -26.87
C SER A 93 -3.69 -21.11 -26.40
N LEU A 94 -3.78 -20.33 -25.35
CA LEU A 94 -2.68 -19.57 -24.75
C LEU A 94 -2.26 -20.24 -23.44
N THR A 95 -0.95 -20.29 -23.19
CA THR A 95 -0.39 -20.74 -21.92
C THR A 95 0.45 -19.65 -21.30
N ASN A 96 0.24 -19.38 -20.01
CA ASN A 96 0.99 -18.34 -19.32
C ASN A 96 2.47 -18.75 -19.19
N HIS A 97 3.36 -17.88 -19.64
CA HIS A 97 4.80 -18.07 -19.51
C HIS A 97 5.32 -17.92 -18.07
N ASP A 98 4.45 -17.56 -17.12
CA ASP A 98 4.76 -17.49 -15.70
C ASP A 98 4.68 -18.87 -15.03
N ALA A 99 5.78 -19.61 -15.07
CA ALA A 99 5.86 -20.92 -14.40
C ALA A 99 5.74 -20.80 -12.87
N PHE A 100 6.02 -19.63 -12.27
CA PHE A 100 5.93 -19.40 -10.83
C PHE A 100 4.53 -19.69 -10.29
N LEU A 101 3.48 -19.44 -11.08
CA LEU A 101 2.08 -19.76 -10.78
C LEU A 101 1.83 -21.25 -10.50
N SER A 102 2.69 -22.14 -11.01
CA SER A 102 2.49 -23.58 -10.90
C SER A 102 3.37 -24.22 -9.84
N TYR A 103 4.49 -23.61 -9.47
CA TYR A 103 5.42 -24.27 -8.55
C TYR A 103 5.66 -23.54 -7.23
N TYR A 104 5.13 -22.30 -7.07
CA TYR A 104 5.21 -21.60 -5.80
C TYR A 104 3.84 -21.46 -5.16
N GLU A 105 3.69 -22.01 -3.96
CA GLU A 105 2.43 -21.94 -3.21
C GLU A 105 2.04 -20.50 -2.89
N GLY A 106 0.80 -20.13 -3.22
CA GLY A 106 0.30 -18.77 -3.02
C GLY A 106 0.74 -17.78 -4.08
N ALA A 107 1.37 -18.21 -5.18
CA ALA A 107 1.75 -17.35 -6.29
C ALA A 107 0.53 -16.61 -6.89
N LEU A 108 0.71 -15.32 -7.18
CA LEU A 108 -0.29 -14.42 -7.76
C LEU A 108 0.09 -13.94 -9.17
N GLY A 109 1.22 -14.34 -9.70
CA GLY A 109 1.80 -13.86 -10.95
C GLY A 109 3.07 -13.08 -10.65
N ILE A 110 3.57 -12.22 -11.55
CA ILE A 110 2.85 -11.26 -12.38
C ILE A 110 3.32 -11.31 -13.85
N LYS A 111 4.64 -11.01 -14.09
CA LYS A 111 5.10 -10.83 -15.47
C LYS A 111 6.57 -11.17 -15.63
N THR A 112 6.87 -11.95 -16.66
CA THR A 112 8.21 -12.24 -17.16
C THR A 112 8.65 -11.18 -18.18
N GLY A 113 9.97 -10.97 -18.29
CA GLY A 113 10.58 -10.17 -19.35
C GLY A 113 11.93 -10.75 -19.75
N PHE A 114 12.31 -10.50 -21.00
CA PHE A 114 13.63 -10.83 -21.52
C PHE A 114 13.98 -9.91 -22.70
N THR A 115 15.17 -9.36 -22.67
CA THR A 115 15.87 -8.83 -23.85
C THR A 115 17.33 -9.28 -23.78
N GLY A 116 18.04 -9.24 -24.89
CA GLY A 116 19.46 -9.60 -24.91
C GLY A 116 20.31 -8.76 -23.96
N LYS A 117 19.94 -7.48 -23.77
CA LYS A 117 20.65 -6.56 -22.87
C LYS A 117 20.22 -6.73 -21.41
N ALA A 118 18.92 -6.92 -21.15
CA ALA A 118 18.38 -6.98 -19.79
C ALA A 118 18.55 -8.35 -19.13
N GLY A 119 18.74 -9.45 -19.90
CA GLY A 119 18.66 -10.78 -19.36
C GLY A 119 17.24 -11.21 -18.99
N TYR A 120 17.12 -12.30 -18.27
CA TYR A 120 15.83 -12.76 -17.74
C TYR A 120 15.41 -11.94 -16.54
N CYS A 121 14.20 -11.39 -16.61
CA CYS A 121 13.60 -10.60 -15.56
C CYS A 121 12.25 -11.20 -15.16
N PHE A 122 11.88 -11.03 -13.89
CA PHE A 122 10.57 -11.41 -13.40
C PHE A 122 10.10 -10.51 -12.28
N VAL A 123 8.88 -10.05 -12.38
CA VAL A 123 8.16 -9.39 -11.29
C VAL A 123 7.14 -10.39 -10.75
N GLY A 124 7.33 -10.80 -9.52
CA GLY A 124 6.51 -11.80 -8.85
C GLY A 124 5.67 -11.22 -7.72
N ALA A 125 4.56 -11.89 -7.42
CA ALA A 125 3.78 -11.65 -6.22
C ALA A 125 3.30 -12.99 -5.66
N ALA A 126 3.21 -13.07 -4.33
CA ALA A 126 2.64 -14.22 -3.64
C ALA A 126 1.91 -13.80 -2.38
N LYS A 127 0.92 -14.60 -1.96
CA LYS A 127 0.15 -14.40 -0.74
C LYS A 127 0.15 -15.64 0.12
N LYS A 128 0.64 -15.52 1.37
CA LYS A 128 0.58 -16.57 2.40
C LYS A 128 0.20 -15.95 3.75
N ASN A 129 -0.60 -16.64 4.54
CA ASN A 129 -0.99 -16.24 5.90
C ASN A 129 -1.53 -14.79 6.00
N GLY A 130 -2.27 -14.36 4.99
CA GLY A 130 -2.81 -13.00 4.93
C GLY A 130 -1.79 -11.90 4.58
N ILE A 131 -0.53 -12.24 4.34
CA ILE A 131 0.54 -11.33 3.89
C ILE A 131 0.67 -11.48 2.38
N THR A 132 0.76 -10.34 1.68
CA THR A 132 1.07 -10.30 0.24
C THR A 132 2.42 -9.63 0.05
N LEU A 133 3.32 -10.32 -0.63
CA LEU A 133 4.65 -9.81 -0.97
C LEU A 133 4.79 -9.68 -2.48
N THR A 134 5.58 -8.70 -2.89
CA THR A 134 6.04 -8.54 -4.27
C THR A 134 7.55 -8.59 -4.32
N SER A 135 8.11 -9.19 -5.37
CA SER A 135 9.53 -9.24 -5.64
C SER A 135 9.82 -8.88 -7.09
N CYS A 136 11.02 -8.42 -7.35
CA CYS A 136 11.50 -8.18 -8.69
C CYS A 136 12.94 -8.66 -8.80
N VAL A 137 13.19 -9.54 -9.75
CA VAL A 137 14.53 -9.97 -10.16
C VAL A 137 14.82 -9.45 -11.55
N LEU A 138 15.97 -8.83 -11.72
CA LEU A 138 16.45 -8.27 -12.98
C LEU A 138 17.78 -8.91 -13.31
N ALA A 139 18.04 -9.14 -14.60
CA ALA A 139 19.28 -9.74 -15.09
C ALA A 139 19.59 -11.12 -14.42
N SER A 140 18.55 -11.90 -14.15
CA SER A 140 18.65 -13.21 -13.50
C SER A 140 18.96 -14.30 -14.56
N GLY A 141 20.15 -14.19 -15.14
CA GLY A 141 20.68 -15.09 -16.16
C GLY A 141 20.35 -14.70 -17.60
N TRP A 142 21.06 -15.34 -18.50
CA TRP A 142 20.90 -15.29 -19.96
C TRP A 142 20.79 -16.71 -20.50
N PRO A 143 20.41 -16.90 -21.76
CA PRO A 143 20.39 -18.24 -22.35
C PRO A 143 21.72 -18.99 -22.14
N PRO A 144 21.67 -20.28 -21.73
CA PRO A 144 20.48 -21.11 -21.59
C PRO A 144 19.77 -21.04 -20.23
N ASN A 145 20.23 -20.20 -19.28
CA ASN A 145 19.85 -20.23 -17.85
C ASN A 145 18.52 -19.51 -17.54
N LYS A 146 17.46 -19.83 -18.26
CA LYS A 146 16.14 -19.21 -18.12
C LYS A 146 15.39 -19.49 -16.79
N SER A 147 15.86 -20.46 -16.01
CA SER A 147 15.23 -20.89 -14.75
C SER A 147 15.69 -20.10 -13.53
N PHE A 148 16.81 -19.37 -13.61
CA PHE A 148 17.36 -18.65 -12.44
C PHE A 148 16.38 -17.65 -11.86
N LYS A 149 15.63 -16.92 -12.70
CA LYS A 149 14.59 -15.98 -12.23
C LYS A 149 13.56 -16.64 -11.30
N TRP A 150 13.28 -17.94 -11.47
CA TRP A 150 12.35 -18.67 -10.61
C TRP A 150 12.96 -19.01 -9.26
N SER A 151 14.21 -19.54 -9.25
CA SER A 151 14.92 -19.83 -8.01
C SER A 151 15.20 -18.59 -7.19
N ASP A 152 15.61 -17.51 -7.84
CA ASP A 152 15.88 -16.22 -7.17
C ASP A 152 14.60 -15.63 -6.57
N THR A 153 13.50 -15.64 -7.35
CA THR A 153 12.19 -15.18 -6.85
C THR A 153 11.72 -16.04 -5.68
N LYS A 154 11.86 -17.36 -5.77
CA LYS A 154 11.50 -18.27 -4.66
C LYS A 154 12.29 -17.92 -3.40
N SER A 155 13.60 -17.73 -3.51
CA SER A 155 14.47 -17.37 -2.38
C SER A 155 14.07 -16.04 -1.73
N LEU A 156 13.74 -15.03 -2.56
CA LEU A 156 13.26 -13.74 -2.06
C LEU A 156 11.91 -13.86 -1.36
N MET A 157 10.98 -14.63 -1.92
CA MET A 157 9.66 -14.83 -1.30
C MET A 157 9.76 -15.63 -0.01
N ASP A 158 10.55 -16.71 0.02
CA ASP A 158 10.79 -17.50 1.23
C ASP A 158 11.44 -16.66 2.33
N TYR A 159 12.45 -15.84 1.99
CA TYR A 159 13.03 -14.87 2.92
C TYR A 159 11.96 -13.90 3.45
N GLY A 160 11.15 -13.34 2.55
CA GLY A 160 10.11 -12.40 2.93
C GLY A 160 9.06 -13.00 3.87
N PHE A 161 8.53 -14.18 3.55
CA PHE A 161 7.53 -14.87 4.39
C PHE A 161 8.12 -15.43 5.69
N PHE A 162 9.42 -15.70 5.75
CA PHE A 162 10.09 -16.14 6.97
C PHE A 162 10.29 -14.99 7.96
N TYR A 163 10.76 -13.84 7.48
CA TYR A 163 11.14 -12.72 8.36
C TYR A 163 10.02 -11.72 8.63
N PHE A 164 9.07 -11.54 7.69
CA PHE A 164 8.04 -10.52 7.84
C PHE A 164 6.74 -11.11 8.37
N GLN A 165 6.17 -10.44 9.37
CA GLN A 165 4.92 -10.81 9.99
C GLN A 165 4.05 -9.58 10.24
N LYS A 166 2.75 -9.82 10.39
CA LYS A 166 1.81 -8.79 10.83
C LYS A 166 1.99 -8.55 12.32
N THR A 167 2.41 -7.35 12.66
CA THR A 167 2.63 -6.94 14.06
C THR A 167 1.52 -5.99 14.49
N PRO A 168 0.77 -6.30 15.56
CA PRO A 168 -0.19 -5.38 16.12
C PRO A 168 0.49 -4.09 16.57
N LEU A 169 -0.13 -2.95 16.31
CA LEU A 169 0.36 -1.69 16.83
C LEU A 169 -0.17 -1.50 18.26
N PRO A 170 0.69 -1.33 19.29
CA PRO A 170 0.29 -1.27 20.69
C PRO A 170 -0.30 0.09 21.07
N VAL A 171 -1.39 0.47 20.42
CA VAL A 171 -2.06 1.78 20.60
C VAL A 171 -3.40 1.68 21.33
N GLN A 172 -3.71 0.52 21.88
CA GLN A 172 -5.01 0.24 22.52
C GLN A 172 -5.33 1.17 23.70
N ASN A 173 -4.31 1.67 24.40
CA ASN A 173 -4.50 2.52 25.58
C ASN A 173 -4.81 3.99 25.27
N LEU A 174 -4.64 4.44 24.02
CA LEU A 174 -4.88 5.84 23.66
C LEU A 174 -6.36 6.19 23.49
N ALA A 175 -7.18 5.26 23.08
CA ALA A 175 -8.62 5.47 22.93
C ALA A 175 -9.31 5.73 24.30
N LEU A 176 -8.64 5.40 25.40
CA LEU A 176 -9.12 5.60 26.77
C LEU A 176 -8.60 6.89 27.42
N ALA A 177 -7.65 7.59 26.78
CA ALA A 177 -7.08 8.80 27.35
C ALA A 177 -8.09 9.94 27.29
N LYS A 178 -8.35 10.55 28.45
CA LYS A 178 -9.14 11.78 28.57
C LYS A 178 -8.20 12.94 28.80
N ILE A 179 -8.32 13.99 27.97
CA ILE A 179 -7.53 15.21 28.10
C ILE A 179 -8.36 16.26 28.86
N PRO A 180 -7.80 16.93 29.88
CA PRO A 180 -8.45 18.04 30.55
C PRO A 180 -8.78 19.18 29.60
N VAL A 181 -9.94 19.77 29.76
CA VAL A 181 -10.39 20.93 28.99
C VAL A 181 -10.58 22.11 29.92
N LYS A 182 -9.84 23.20 29.67
CA LYS A 182 -9.99 24.47 30.36
C LYS A 182 -11.10 25.28 29.71
N ASP A 183 -11.83 26.03 30.51
CA ASP A 183 -12.91 26.94 30.10
C ASP A 183 -14.00 26.28 29.24
N GLY A 184 -14.18 24.97 29.34
CA GLY A 184 -15.17 24.21 28.56
C GLY A 184 -16.37 23.75 29.39
N LYS A 185 -17.54 23.62 28.75
CA LYS A 185 -18.76 23.05 29.36
C LYS A 185 -18.53 21.61 29.86
N LYS A 186 -17.51 20.90 29.33
CA LYS A 186 -17.05 19.60 29.83
C LYS A 186 -15.61 19.70 30.29
N LYS A 187 -15.29 19.06 31.40
CA LYS A 187 -13.94 19.10 31.99
C LYS A 187 -12.93 18.23 31.26
N PHE A 188 -13.37 17.25 30.47
CA PHE A 188 -12.53 16.30 29.76
C PHE A 188 -13.08 16.01 28.37
N VAL A 189 -12.19 15.66 27.45
CA VAL A 189 -12.52 15.12 26.13
C VAL A 189 -11.72 13.84 25.88
N SER A 190 -12.37 12.83 25.31
CA SER A 190 -11.71 11.60 24.89
C SER A 190 -11.06 11.78 23.52
N LEU A 191 -10.04 10.96 23.22
CA LEU A 191 -9.33 10.97 21.95
C LEU A 191 -9.95 9.95 20.99
N LYS A 192 -9.94 10.29 19.70
CA LYS A 192 -10.35 9.40 18.61
C LYS A 192 -9.24 9.32 17.56
N PRO A 193 -8.19 8.53 17.79
CA PRO A 193 -7.17 8.30 16.79
C PRO A 193 -7.68 7.34 15.71
N ILE A 194 -7.35 7.60 14.44
CA ILE A 194 -7.53 6.66 13.33
C ILE A 194 -6.20 5.91 13.19
N ILE A 195 -6.09 4.74 13.78
CA ILE A 195 -4.85 3.97 13.84
C ILE A 195 -5.02 2.67 13.07
N PRO A 196 -4.04 2.28 12.23
CA PRO A 196 -4.01 0.94 11.67
C PRO A 196 -3.92 -0.09 12.80
N LYS A 197 -4.65 -1.18 12.68
CA LYS A 197 -4.65 -2.24 13.71
C LYS A 197 -3.32 -2.99 13.75
N GLU A 198 -2.68 -3.14 12.60
CA GLU A 198 -1.46 -3.93 12.41
C GLU A 198 -0.59 -3.30 11.33
N THR A 199 0.69 -3.60 11.36
CA THR A 199 1.65 -3.27 10.29
C THR A 199 2.51 -4.49 9.97
N LEU A 200 3.15 -4.49 8.81
CA LEU A 200 4.10 -5.52 8.43
C LEU A 200 5.49 -5.12 8.93
N THR A 201 6.10 -5.96 9.76
CA THR A 201 7.46 -5.76 10.26
C THR A 201 8.27 -7.03 10.09
N ALA A 202 9.59 -6.87 9.95
CA ALA A 202 10.50 -8.00 10.06
C ALA A 202 10.76 -8.33 11.54
N SER A 203 11.18 -9.56 11.82
CA SER A 203 11.50 -10.03 13.18
C SER A 203 12.63 -9.26 13.86
N PHE A 204 13.47 -8.58 13.08
CA PHE A 204 14.60 -7.76 13.53
C PHE A 204 14.30 -6.24 13.50
N ASP A 205 13.07 -5.84 13.13
CA ASP A 205 12.71 -4.43 13.11
C ASP A 205 12.42 -3.89 14.52
N SER A 206 12.86 -2.68 14.77
CA SER A 206 12.49 -1.91 15.96
C SER A 206 11.30 -1.00 15.64
N LEU A 207 10.18 -1.18 16.38
CA LEU A 207 9.01 -0.34 16.27
C LEU A 207 9.04 0.74 17.36
N LYS A 208 8.96 2.02 16.97
CA LYS A 208 8.88 3.16 17.89
C LYS A 208 7.65 3.99 17.58
N ILE A 209 6.89 4.33 18.62
CA ILE A 209 5.70 5.17 18.53
C ILE A 209 5.96 6.47 19.27
N VAL A 210 5.72 7.60 18.63
CA VAL A 210 5.89 8.93 19.21
C VAL A 210 4.54 9.66 19.20
N TYR A 211 4.09 10.02 20.39
CA TYR A 211 2.87 10.78 20.61
C TYR A 211 3.19 12.27 20.75
N ARG A 212 2.49 13.10 19.99
CA ARG A 212 2.51 14.56 20.11
C ARG A 212 1.08 15.01 20.38
N ILE A 213 0.66 14.93 21.63
CA ILE A 213 -0.68 15.22 22.11
C ILE A 213 -0.54 16.21 23.27
N PRO A 214 -1.28 17.32 23.30
CA PRO A 214 -1.22 18.27 24.39
C PRO A 214 -1.76 17.63 25.69
N THR A 215 -1.21 18.05 26.82
CA THR A 215 -1.64 17.59 28.16
C THR A 215 -2.94 18.23 28.62
N ALA A 216 -3.34 19.35 28.04
CA ALA A 216 -4.61 20.04 28.27
C ALA A 216 -5.03 20.82 27.03
N LEU A 217 -6.33 21.06 26.85
CA LEU A 217 -6.92 21.83 25.78
C LEU A 217 -7.71 23.02 26.37
N CYS A 218 -7.89 24.08 25.59
CA CYS A 218 -8.77 25.20 25.93
C CYS A 218 -9.99 25.17 24.99
N ALA A 219 -11.19 25.37 25.56
CA ALA A 219 -12.41 25.50 24.78
C ALA A 219 -12.45 26.85 24.02
N PRO A 220 -13.10 26.93 22.85
CA PRO A 220 -13.92 25.88 22.23
C PRO A 220 -13.09 24.83 21.49
N ILE A 221 -13.52 23.58 21.58
CA ILE A 221 -12.92 22.43 20.87
C ILE A 221 -13.85 22.00 19.75
N ARG A 222 -13.30 21.77 18.57
CA ARG A 222 -14.05 21.30 17.40
C ARG A 222 -13.68 19.84 17.07
N LYS A 223 -14.67 18.97 16.95
CA LYS A 223 -14.49 17.52 16.68
C LYS A 223 -13.65 17.24 15.43
N ASN A 224 -13.74 18.09 14.41
CA ASN A 224 -13.05 17.87 13.14
C ASN A 224 -11.71 18.62 13.04
N THR A 225 -11.22 19.20 14.13
CA THR A 225 -9.91 19.87 14.18
C THR A 225 -8.92 18.95 14.88
N PRO A 226 -7.78 18.58 14.24
CA PRO A 226 -6.80 17.73 14.87
C PRO A 226 -6.15 18.46 16.05
N ILE A 227 -6.01 17.74 17.16
CA ILE A 227 -5.41 18.26 18.42
C ILE A 227 -4.02 17.70 18.68
N GLY A 228 -3.56 16.78 17.85
CA GLY A 228 -2.26 16.16 17.99
C GLY A 228 -1.97 15.19 16.87
N SER A 229 -0.88 14.46 17.00
CA SER A 229 -0.48 13.43 16.05
C SER A 229 0.24 12.27 16.71
N ILE A 230 0.17 11.10 16.06
CA ILE A 230 0.92 9.90 16.40
C ILE A 230 1.81 9.56 15.22
N SER A 231 3.08 9.37 15.47
CA SER A 231 4.07 8.99 14.46
C SER A 231 4.62 7.61 14.75
N PHE A 232 4.62 6.76 13.74
CA PHE A 232 5.10 5.39 13.79
C PHE A 232 6.42 5.30 13.03
N TYR A 233 7.42 4.72 13.65
CA TYR A 233 8.77 4.56 13.08
C TYR A 233 9.11 3.07 13.06
N ILE A 234 9.70 2.63 11.96
CA ILE A 234 10.39 1.33 11.85
C ILE A 234 11.86 1.62 11.60
N ASN A 235 12.76 1.09 12.44
CA ASN A 235 14.20 1.33 12.39
C ASN A 235 14.55 2.83 12.32
N ASN A 236 13.88 3.64 13.14
CA ASN A 236 14.00 5.11 13.19
C ASN A 236 13.55 5.86 11.92
N LYS A 237 13.01 5.18 10.92
CA LYS A 237 12.40 5.82 9.73
C LYS A 237 10.91 5.97 9.93
N LEU A 238 10.39 7.18 9.73
CA LEU A 238 8.95 7.45 9.76
C LEU A 238 8.27 6.66 8.65
N PHE A 239 7.38 5.72 9.01
CA PHE A 239 6.60 4.99 8.02
C PHE A 239 5.15 5.47 7.93
N GLN A 240 4.60 5.99 9.04
CA GLN A 240 3.25 6.54 9.06
C GLN A 240 3.11 7.63 10.12
N LYS A 241 2.29 8.64 9.82
CA LYS A 241 1.83 9.65 10.76
C LYS A 241 0.31 9.76 10.64
N THR A 242 -0.39 9.78 11.76
CA THR A 242 -1.83 9.98 11.83
C THR A 242 -2.18 11.14 12.74
N GLU A 243 -3.25 11.82 12.43
CA GLU A 243 -3.79 12.89 13.26
C GLU A 243 -4.70 12.33 14.35
N VAL A 244 -4.77 13.02 15.47
CA VAL A 244 -5.62 12.68 16.61
C VAL A 244 -6.69 13.74 16.73
N PHE A 245 -7.96 13.31 16.75
CA PHE A 245 -9.11 14.18 16.85
C PHE A 245 -9.78 14.02 18.22
N PRO A 246 -10.45 15.05 18.73
CA PRO A 246 -11.33 14.92 19.90
C PRO A 246 -12.57 14.09 19.51
N SER A 247 -13.12 13.33 20.45
CA SER A 247 -14.32 12.50 20.23
C SER A 247 -15.57 13.31 19.98
N GLU A 248 -15.63 14.56 20.52
CA GLU A 248 -16.75 15.47 20.42
C GLU A 248 -16.27 16.93 20.41
N SER A 249 -17.16 17.85 20.03
CA SER A 249 -16.96 19.29 20.18
C SER A 249 -17.34 19.70 21.59
N ILE A 250 -16.57 20.66 22.16
CA ILE A 250 -16.87 21.25 23.48
C ILE A 250 -16.90 22.75 23.34
N GLU A 251 -18.02 23.34 23.69
CA GLU A 251 -18.19 24.78 23.71
C GLU A 251 -17.51 25.42 24.93
N LYS A 252 -17.21 26.69 24.82
CA LYS A 252 -16.71 27.46 25.95
C LYS A 252 -17.82 27.62 27.02
N SER A 253 -17.45 27.43 28.27
CA SER A 253 -18.34 27.70 29.41
C SER A 253 -18.60 29.18 29.52
N CYS A 254 -19.83 29.57 29.76
CA CYS A 254 -20.24 30.95 30.07
C CYS A 254 -20.56 31.10 31.55
N PHE A 255 -20.75 32.32 32.01
CA PHE A 255 -21.03 32.61 33.42
C PHE A 255 -22.29 31.93 33.94
N SER A 256 -23.35 31.83 33.11
CA SER A 256 -24.58 31.12 33.47
C SER A 256 -24.33 29.61 33.70
N ASP A 257 -23.48 28.96 32.87
CA ASP A 257 -23.14 27.55 33.06
C ASP A 257 -22.40 27.31 34.41
N THR A 258 -21.60 28.28 34.83
CA THR A 258 -20.87 28.20 36.12
C THR A 258 -21.83 28.34 37.29
N ILE A 259 -22.81 29.26 37.23
CA ILE A 259 -23.83 29.42 38.27
C ILE A 259 -24.69 28.15 38.40
N GLU A 260 -25.10 27.58 37.26
CA GLU A 260 -25.90 26.32 37.25
C GLU A 260 -25.12 25.17 37.86
N GLN A 261 -23.83 25.04 37.61
CA GLN A 261 -22.97 24.03 38.22
C GLN A 261 -22.89 24.21 39.77
N VAL A 262 -22.73 25.44 40.22
CA VAL A 262 -22.67 25.71 41.68
C VAL A 262 -23.99 25.42 42.33
N LEU A 263 -25.12 25.82 41.74
CA LEU A 263 -26.45 25.55 42.26
C LEU A 263 -26.75 24.05 42.34
N ASN A 264 -26.37 23.30 41.30
CA ASN A 264 -26.53 21.83 41.29
C ASN A 264 -25.68 21.16 42.39
N GLN A 265 -24.43 21.62 42.59
CA GLN A 265 -23.58 21.11 43.67
C GLN A 265 -24.19 21.40 45.07
N TRP A 266 -24.81 22.57 45.24
CA TRP A 266 -25.51 22.90 46.48
C TRP A 266 -26.74 22.02 46.68
N MET A 267 -27.55 21.83 45.65
CA MET A 267 -28.73 20.95 45.74
C MET A 267 -28.36 19.50 46.08
N ASP A 268 -27.28 18.98 45.52
CA ASP A 268 -26.81 17.61 45.81
C ASP A 268 -26.36 17.46 47.27
N ILE A 269 -25.82 18.52 47.88
CA ILE A 269 -25.45 18.52 49.34
C ILE A 269 -26.69 18.54 50.22
N PHE A 270 -27.75 19.26 49.81
CA PHE A 270 -28.99 19.35 50.62
C PHE A 270 -29.96 18.19 50.41
N CYS A 271 -29.85 17.41 49.33
CA CYS A 271 -30.65 16.21 49.09
C CYS A 271 -30.07 14.94 49.74
N LEU A 272 -28.86 15.01 50.32
CA LEU A 272 -28.19 13.89 51.04
C LEU A 272 -28.27 14.05 52.57
N SER A 273 -28.98 15.02 53.08
CA SER A 273 -29.35 15.22 54.50
C SER A 273 -30.86 14.96 54.68
#